data_5354d0e4b1c0d39df02d7715bd576bd1
#
_entry.id   5354d0e4b1c0d39df02d7715bd576bd1
#
_cell.length_a   1.000
_cell.length_b   1.000
_cell.length_c   1.000
_cell.angle_alpha   90.00
_cell.angle_beta   90.00
_cell.angle_gamma   90.00
#
_symmetry.space_group_name_H-M   'P 1'
#
loop_
_entity.id
_entity.type
_entity.pdbx_description
1 polymer ?
#
loop_
_entity_poly.entity_id
_entity_poly.type
_entity_poly.pdbx_seq_one_letter_code
_entity_poly.pdbx_strand_id
1 'polypeptide(L)'
;MVKLVNAAVRGLGNHYADGTERIEIHVPSDRSDGLPHIHGIRVPVVLHIGGEPFDAGLRATTHNSYVWICPNVVAKDGTRKRLADIVAAVGFKKNDQVCLAVDGRDIVLRFATSQ
;
A
#
# COMPACT_ATOMS: atom_id res chain seq x y z
N MET A 1 -8.72 14.44 -10.31
CA MET A 1 -9.09 13.28 -11.16
C MET A 1 -8.57 12.01 -10.50
N VAL A 2 -9.41 11.01 -10.40
CA VAL A 2 -9.01 9.72 -9.83
C VAL A 2 -8.37 8.86 -10.91
N LYS A 3 -7.22 8.27 -10.58
CA LYS A 3 -6.54 7.32 -11.45
C LYS A 3 -6.58 5.94 -10.81
N LEU A 4 -6.81 4.91 -11.61
CA LEU A 4 -6.84 3.53 -11.14
C LEU A 4 -5.49 2.88 -11.47
N VAL A 5 -4.86 2.30 -10.45
CA VAL A 5 -3.53 1.69 -10.55
C VAL A 5 -3.62 0.26 -10.05
N ASN A 6 -3.16 -0.69 -10.87
CA ASN A 6 -3.11 -2.09 -10.47
C ASN A 6 -1.93 -2.33 -9.54
N ALA A 7 -2.18 -3.07 -8.47
CA ALA A 7 -1.19 -3.34 -7.44
C ALA A 7 -1.36 -4.76 -6.91
N ALA A 8 -0.47 -5.18 -6.02
CA ALA A 8 -0.55 -6.48 -5.38
C ALA A 8 -0.09 -6.38 -3.92
N VAL A 9 -0.74 -7.18 -3.07
CA VAL A 9 -0.32 -7.36 -1.68
C VAL A 9 0.85 -8.34 -1.68
N ARG A 10 2.01 -7.91 -1.15
CA ARG A 10 3.23 -8.72 -1.19
C ARG A 10 3.80 -8.94 0.21
N GLY A 11 4.19 -10.18 0.48
CA GLY A 11 4.93 -10.50 1.68
C GLY A 11 6.42 -10.27 1.47
N LEU A 12 7.09 -9.79 2.52
CA LEU A 12 8.51 -9.45 2.47
C LEU A 12 9.43 -10.59 2.89
N GLY A 13 8.87 -11.72 3.34
CA GLY A 13 9.67 -12.87 3.79
C GLY A 13 10.22 -12.74 5.18
N ASN A 14 10.09 -11.59 5.84
CA ASN A 14 10.45 -11.40 7.24
C ASN A 14 9.19 -11.19 8.09
N HIS A 15 9.31 -11.44 9.40
CA HIS A 15 8.15 -11.52 10.29
C HIS A 15 8.36 -10.64 11.52
N TYR A 16 7.23 -10.16 12.05
CA TYR A 16 7.20 -9.54 13.37
C TYR A 16 7.42 -10.60 14.44
N ALA A 17 7.64 -10.16 15.67
CA ALA A 17 7.90 -11.08 16.80
C ALA A 17 6.76 -12.07 17.03
N ASP A 18 5.52 -11.72 16.70
CA ASP A 18 4.35 -12.57 16.86
C ASP A 18 4.13 -13.56 15.69
N GLY A 19 5.05 -13.59 14.72
CA GLY A 19 4.96 -14.49 13.57
C GLY A 19 4.21 -13.93 12.37
N THR A 20 3.59 -12.75 12.49
CA THR A 20 2.91 -12.11 11.36
C THR A 20 3.95 -11.65 10.32
N GLU A 21 3.75 -12.04 9.07
CA GLU A 21 4.64 -11.61 7.98
C GLU A 21 4.44 -10.13 7.68
N ARG A 22 5.54 -9.43 7.42
CA ARG A 22 5.49 -8.04 6.97
C ARG A 22 4.94 -7.97 5.56
N ILE A 23 4.01 -7.06 5.35
CA ILE A 23 3.29 -6.89 4.07
C ILE A 23 3.52 -5.48 3.56
N GLU A 24 3.70 -5.38 2.25
CA GLU A 24 3.68 -4.13 1.50
C GLU A 24 2.69 -4.24 0.36
N ILE A 25 2.31 -3.09 -0.20
CA ILE A 25 1.54 -3.07 -1.44
C ILE A 25 2.49 -2.59 -2.53
N HIS A 26 2.67 -3.41 -3.57
CA HIS A 26 3.61 -3.16 -4.65
C HIS A 26 2.88 -2.79 -5.94
N VAL A 27 3.41 -1.78 -6.63
CA VAL A 27 2.97 -1.36 -7.96
C VAL A 27 4.16 -1.48 -8.90
N PRO A 28 4.07 -2.25 -10.01
CA PRO A 28 5.17 -2.30 -10.97
C PRO A 28 5.55 -0.90 -11.44
N SER A 29 6.85 -0.65 -11.57
CA SER A 29 7.34 0.70 -11.92
C SER A 29 6.79 1.21 -13.24
N ASP A 30 6.58 0.31 -14.21
CA ASP A 30 6.04 0.67 -15.52
C ASP A 30 4.54 1.02 -15.48
N ARG A 31 3.88 0.85 -14.34
CA ARG A 31 2.46 1.17 -14.15
C ARG A 31 2.23 2.16 -13.00
N SER A 32 3.28 2.82 -12.55
CA SER A 32 3.23 3.67 -11.36
C SER A 32 3.01 5.16 -11.67
N ASP A 33 2.75 5.53 -12.90
CA ASP A 33 2.64 6.94 -13.31
C ASP A 33 1.54 7.71 -12.55
N GLY A 34 0.50 7.00 -12.10
CA GLY A 34 -0.58 7.63 -11.34
C GLY A 34 -0.23 7.95 -9.91
N LEU A 35 0.90 7.47 -9.39
CA LEU A 35 1.29 7.61 -7.99
C LEU A 35 2.20 8.83 -7.78
N PRO A 36 2.06 9.54 -6.65
CA PRO A 36 2.87 10.73 -6.35
C PRO A 36 4.25 10.36 -5.77
N HIS A 37 4.88 9.29 -6.26
CA HIS A 37 6.17 8.82 -5.73
C HIS A 37 7.34 9.68 -6.22
N ILE A 38 8.39 9.71 -5.40
CA ILE A 38 9.67 10.35 -5.74
C ILE A 38 10.77 9.37 -5.39
N HIS A 39 11.65 9.06 -6.36
CA HIS A 39 12.73 8.12 -6.14
C HIS A 39 13.65 8.57 -5.01
N GLY A 40 13.92 7.67 -4.09
CA GLY A 40 14.80 7.90 -2.95
C GLY A 40 14.17 8.62 -1.77
N ILE A 41 12.92 9.02 -1.87
CA ILE A 41 12.22 9.80 -0.84
C ILE A 41 10.93 9.09 -0.45
N ARG A 42 10.66 9.05 0.89
CA ARG A 42 9.36 8.60 1.38
C ARG A 42 8.35 9.72 1.22
N VAL A 43 7.35 9.51 0.39
CA VAL A 43 6.29 10.49 0.17
C VAL A 43 5.11 10.16 1.08
N PRO A 44 4.67 11.09 1.96
CA PRO A 44 3.50 10.82 2.80
C PRO A 44 2.23 10.82 1.95
N VAL A 45 1.41 9.80 2.16
CA VAL A 45 0.11 9.65 1.51
C VAL A 45 -0.93 9.27 2.56
N VAL A 46 -2.20 9.42 2.23
CA VAL A 46 -3.30 8.93 3.06
C VAL A 46 -3.87 7.69 2.37
N LEU A 47 -3.76 6.56 3.05
CA LEU A 47 -4.24 5.28 2.54
C LEU A 47 -5.58 4.97 3.20
N HIS A 48 -6.63 4.84 2.39
CA HIS A 48 -7.97 4.52 2.86
C HIS A 48 -8.21 3.03 2.67
N ILE A 49 -8.48 2.33 3.76
CA ILE A 49 -8.76 0.88 3.76
C ILE A 49 -10.00 0.63 4.61
N GLY A 50 -11.00 -0.03 4.03
CA GLY A 50 -12.22 -0.37 4.75
C GLY A 50 -12.96 0.84 5.30
N GLY A 51 -12.85 1.98 4.62
CA GLY A 51 -13.49 3.22 5.04
C GLY A 51 -12.72 4.03 6.07
N GLU A 52 -11.52 3.58 6.48
CA GLU A 52 -10.70 4.29 7.45
C GLU A 52 -9.45 4.87 6.80
N PRO A 53 -9.06 6.11 7.15
CA PRO A 53 -7.83 6.71 6.65
C PRO A 53 -6.64 6.35 7.54
N PHE A 54 -5.49 6.10 6.91
CA PHE A 54 -4.22 5.86 7.60
C PHE A 54 -3.14 6.71 6.95
N ASP A 55 -2.29 7.33 7.77
CA ASP A 55 -1.09 7.96 7.26
C ASP A 55 -0.08 6.89 6.88
N ALA A 56 0.38 6.91 5.65
CA ALA A 56 1.25 5.89 5.09
C ALA A 56 2.41 6.54 4.34
N GLY A 57 3.37 5.72 3.94
CA GLY A 57 4.50 6.15 3.15
C GLY A 57 4.54 5.43 1.81
N LEU A 58 4.86 6.18 0.77
CA LEU A 58 5.07 5.66 -0.57
C LEU A 58 6.55 5.81 -0.90
N ARG A 59 7.18 4.72 -1.35
CA ARG A 59 8.61 4.71 -1.67
C ARG A 59 8.88 4.12 -3.04
N ALA A 60 9.94 4.62 -3.64
CA ALA A 60 10.48 4.08 -4.89
C ALA A 60 11.99 4.25 -4.88
N THR A 61 12.72 3.29 -5.43
CA THR A 61 14.16 3.40 -5.61
C THR A 61 14.54 2.96 -7.02
N THR A 62 15.74 3.38 -7.46
CA THR A 62 16.25 2.97 -8.76
C THR A 62 16.66 1.49 -8.80
N HIS A 63 16.79 0.86 -7.63
CA HIS A 63 17.19 -0.55 -7.54
C HIS A 63 16.02 -1.51 -7.61
N ASN A 64 14.80 -1.04 -7.37
CA ASN A 64 13.61 -1.87 -7.37
C ASN A 64 12.78 -1.62 -8.63
N SER A 65 12.15 -2.69 -9.12
CA SER A 65 11.26 -2.62 -10.29
C SER A 65 9.82 -2.31 -9.90
N TYR A 66 9.61 -1.80 -8.69
CA TYR A 66 8.29 -1.50 -8.17
C TYR A 66 8.33 -0.28 -7.24
N VAL A 67 7.17 0.36 -7.12
CA VAL A 67 6.86 1.37 -6.10
C VAL A 67 6.06 0.66 -5.02
N TRP A 68 6.25 1.04 -3.75
CA TRP A 68 5.57 0.31 -2.67
C TRP A 68 5.02 1.24 -1.59
N ILE A 69 3.92 0.79 -0.98
CA ILE A 69 3.39 1.39 0.23
C ILE A 69 4.00 0.65 1.41
N CYS A 70 4.62 1.39 2.32
CA CYS A 70 5.40 0.85 3.43
C CYS A 70 4.55 0.04 4.40
N PRO A 71 5.16 -0.93 5.13
CA PRO A 71 4.41 -1.86 5.97
C PRO A 71 3.87 -1.26 7.27
N ASN A 72 4.31 -0.06 7.64
CA ASN A 72 3.85 0.60 8.86
C ASN A 72 3.05 1.84 8.51
N VAL A 73 1.90 1.98 9.15
CA VAL A 73 0.99 3.10 8.94
C VAL A 73 0.56 3.65 10.29
N VAL A 74 -0.07 4.83 10.28
CA VAL A 74 -0.54 5.49 11.49
C VAL A 74 -2.02 5.78 11.35
N ALA A 75 -2.81 5.32 12.32
CA ALA A 75 -4.24 5.57 12.35
C ALA A 75 -4.52 7.04 12.67
N LYS A 76 -5.75 7.49 12.44
CA LYS A 76 -6.14 8.87 12.64
C LYS A 76 -5.92 9.36 14.09
N ASP A 77 -6.03 8.46 15.06
CA ASP A 77 -5.80 8.77 16.48
C ASP A 77 -4.31 8.77 16.88
N GLY A 78 -3.40 8.60 15.92
CA GLY A 78 -1.97 8.55 16.16
C GLY A 78 -1.43 7.17 16.49
N THR A 79 -2.27 6.14 16.55
CA THR A 79 -1.82 4.78 16.85
C THR A 79 -1.06 4.19 15.67
N ARG A 80 0.12 3.64 15.94
CA ARG A 80 0.88 2.92 14.92
C ARG A 80 0.23 1.59 14.65
N LYS A 81 0.06 1.27 13.36
CA LYS A 81 -0.58 0.04 12.90
C LYS A 81 0.31 -0.66 11.88
N ARG A 82 0.13 -1.97 11.77
CA ARG A 82 0.79 -2.76 10.74
C ARG A 82 -0.16 -2.92 9.56
N LEU A 83 0.34 -2.67 8.36
CA LEU A 83 -0.45 -2.84 7.15
C LEU A 83 -0.97 -4.28 7.04
N ALA A 84 -0.16 -5.27 7.45
CA ALA A 84 -0.54 -6.68 7.45
C ALA A 84 -1.84 -6.93 8.22
N ASP A 85 -1.99 -6.32 9.41
CA ASP A 85 -3.18 -6.52 10.24
C ASP A 85 -4.41 -5.85 9.61
N ILE A 86 -4.22 -4.67 9.03
CA ILE A 86 -5.32 -3.90 8.44
C ILE A 86 -5.86 -4.59 7.20
N VAL A 87 -4.99 -5.02 6.29
CA VAL A 87 -5.44 -5.68 5.05
C VAL A 87 -6.09 -7.02 5.35
N ALA A 88 -5.57 -7.77 6.33
CA ALA A 88 -6.17 -9.03 6.74
C ALA A 88 -7.58 -8.83 7.32
N ALA A 89 -7.76 -7.79 8.14
CA ALA A 89 -9.07 -7.50 8.76
C ALA A 89 -10.14 -7.17 7.72
N VAL A 90 -9.75 -6.61 6.58
CA VAL A 90 -10.67 -6.25 5.49
C VAL A 90 -10.85 -7.42 4.50
N GLY A 91 -10.04 -8.48 4.60
CA GLY A 91 -10.18 -9.67 3.76
C GLY A 91 -9.16 -9.80 2.64
N PHE A 92 -8.15 -8.93 2.59
CA PHE A 92 -7.06 -9.08 1.63
C PHE A 92 -6.07 -10.13 2.11
N LYS A 93 -5.48 -10.84 1.19
CA LYS A 93 -4.49 -11.89 1.45
C LYS A 93 -3.20 -11.60 0.71
N LYS A 94 -2.11 -12.16 1.21
CA LYS A 94 -0.81 -12.14 0.52
C LYS A 94 -0.99 -12.62 -0.92
N ASN A 95 -0.39 -11.90 -1.85
CA ASN A 95 -0.42 -12.12 -3.29
C ASN A 95 -1.75 -11.76 -3.97
N ASP A 96 -2.72 -11.20 -3.25
CA ASP A 96 -3.92 -10.69 -3.89
C ASP A 96 -3.61 -9.55 -4.83
N GLN A 97 -4.25 -9.56 -6.00
CA GLN A 97 -4.27 -8.42 -6.90
C GLN A 97 -5.28 -7.41 -6.35
N VAL A 98 -4.89 -6.15 -6.31
CA VAL A 98 -5.73 -5.08 -5.78
C VAL A 98 -5.71 -3.90 -6.74
N CYS A 99 -6.61 -2.96 -6.52
CA CYS A 99 -6.69 -1.72 -7.28
C CYS A 99 -6.52 -0.55 -6.32
N LEU A 100 -5.68 0.40 -6.69
CA LEU A 100 -5.54 1.66 -5.97
C LEU A 100 -6.25 2.75 -6.76
N ALA A 101 -7.21 3.41 -6.11
CA ALA A 101 -7.83 4.61 -6.68
C ALA A 101 -7.08 5.81 -6.12
N VAL A 102 -6.35 6.50 -6.97
CA VAL A 102 -5.39 7.54 -6.57
C VAL A 102 -5.93 8.90 -6.95
N ASP A 103 -6.03 9.80 -5.98
CA ASP A 103 -6.40 11.19 -6.18
C ASP A 103 -5.38 12.05 -5.42
N GLY A 104 -4.33 12.50 -6.13
CA GLY A 104 -3.22 13.18 -5.50
C GLY A 104 -2.52 12.29 -4.48
N ARG A 105 -2.58 12.65 -3.21
CA ARG A 105 -1.99 11.85 -2.11
C ARG A 105 -3.01 10.99 -1.38
N ASP A 106 -4.27 11.04 -1.79
CA ASP A 106 -5.30 10.15 -1.26
C ASP A 106 -5.37 8.90 -2.11
N ILE A 107 -5.21 7.75 -1.47
CA ILE A 107 -5.18 6.45 -2.16
C ILE A 107 -6.19 5.54 -1.48
N VAL A 108 -7.15 5.02 -2.24
CA VAL A 108 -8.15 4.07 -1.73
C VAL A 108 -7.78 2.67 -2.20
N LEU A 109 -7.59 1.77 -1.24
CA LEU A 109 -7.33 0.36 -1.53
C LEU A 109 -8.65 -0.36 -1.79
N ARG A 110 -8.76 -1.01 -2.93
CA ARG A 110 -9.95 -1.75 -3.36
C ARG A 110 -9.58 -3.15 -3.80
N PHE A 111 -10.52 -4.06 -3.70
CA PHE A 111 -10.37 -5.38 -4.34
C PHE A 111 -10.29 -5.19 -5.85
N ALA A 112 -9.51 -6.05 -6.50
CA ALA A 112 -9.45 -6.04 -7.97
C ALA A 112 -10.81 -6.42 -8.52
N THR A 113 -11.22 -5.74 -9.59
CA THR A 113 -12.48 -6.04 -10.25
C THR A 113 -12.37 -7.37 -10.99
N SER A 114 -13.29 -8.29 -10.69
CA SER A 114 -13.41 -9.52 -11.45
C SER A 114 -14.07 -9.25 -12.79
N GLN A 115 -13.56 -9.90 -13.80
CA GLN A 115 -14.12 -9.86 -15.14
C GLN A 115 -14.85 -11.15 -15.44
#